data_6ff076bd452d9942608e212b78946c01
#
_entry.id   6ff076bd452d9942608e212b78946c01
#
_cell.length_a   1.000
_cell.length_b   1.000
_cell.length_c   1.000
_cell.angle_alpha   90.00
_cell.angle_beta   90.00
_cell.angle_gamma   90.00
#
_symmetry.space_group_name_H-M   'P 1'
#
loop_
_entity.id
_entity.type
_entity.pdbx_description
1 polymer ?
#
loop_
_entity_poly.entity_id
_entity_poly.type
_entity_poly.pdbx_seq_one_letter_code
_entity_poly.pdbx_strand_id
1 'polypeptide(L)'
;MRQESALDTLRTQTVAMLSVGALVAGLFGAGVIPRHHSHAALAAVAIAIAFFGVSAILAVTVIWPRDWDGFEHDMRPNLDEIDQGDLVDMLALTTSWARMYECARAANQCKMKWLTRAFTAICGLVAAQVICWGLAIL
;
A
#
# COMPACT_ATOMS: atom_id res chain seq x y z
N MET A 1 15.51 -4.51 7.33
CA MET A 1 14.99 -5.91 7.32
C MET A 1 13.53 -6.05 7.73
N ARG A 2 13.06 -5.71 8.96
CA ARG A 2 11.64 -5.93 9.33
C ARG A 2 10.63 -5.06 8.57
N GLN A 3 10.97 -3.84 8.18
CA GLN A 3 10.04 -2.95 7.46
C GLN A 3 9.90 -3.33 5.99
N GLU A 4 10.97 -3.76 5.34
CA GLU A 4 10.95 -4.24 3.95
C GLU A 4 10.09 -5.49 3.81
N SER A 5 10.25 -6.48 4.71
CA SER A 5 9.43 -7.69 4.69
C SER A 5 7.95 -7.41 4.92
N ALA A 6 7.61 -6.44 5.78
CA ALA A 6 6.23 -6.02 5.99
C ALA A 6 5.65 -5.33 4.74
N LEU A 7 6.45 -4.53 4.03
CA LEU A 7 6.06 -3.89 2.79
C LEU A 7 5.79 -4.90 1.67
N ASP A 8 6.69 -5.86 1.49
CA ASP A 8 6.54 -6.90 0.48
C ASP A 8 5.31 -7.77 0.75
N THR A 9 5.03 -8.03 2.04
CA THR A 9 3.80 -8.72 2.45
C THR A 9 2.56 -7.90 2.08
N LEU A 10 2.54 -6.59 2.35
CA LEU A 10 1.42 -5.72 1.98
C LEU A 10 1.23 -5.65 0.46
N ARG A 11 2.30 -5.55 -0.31
CA ARG A 11 2.23 -5.56 -1.78
C ARG A 11 1.65 -6.86 -2.31
N THR A 12 2.13 -8.01 -1.84
CA THR A 12 1.64 -9.33 -2.23
C THR A 12 0.17 -9.50 -1.88
N GLN A 13 -0.24 -9.10 -0.69
CA GLN A 13 -1.64 -9.14 -0.27
C GLN A 13 -2.53 -8.20 -1.09
N THR A 14 -2.03 -7.02 -1.45
CA THR A 14 -2.76 -6.06 -2.29
C THR A 14 -3.00 -6.62 -3.69
N VAL A 15 -2.00 -7.26 -4.30
CA VAL A 15 -2.14 -7.95 -5.60
C VAL A 15 -3.15 -9.09 -5.50
N ALA A 16 -3.10 -9.89 -4.44
CA ALA A 16 -4.05 -10.98 -4.22
C ALA A 16 -5.48 -10.46 -4.09
N MET A 17 -5.72 -9.37 -3.33
CA MET A 17 -7.05 -8.75 -3.19
C MET A 17 -7.57 -8.18 -4.51
N LEU A 18 -6.72 -7.54 -5.31
CA LEU A 18 -7.08 -7.07 -6.65
C LEU A 18 -7.48 -8.22 -7.57
N SER A 19 -6.76 -9.33 -7.52
CA SER A 19 -7.05 -10.53 -8.31
C SER A 19 -8.41 -11.12 -7.94
N VAL A 20 -8.74 -11.18 -6.64
CA VAL A 20 -10.07 -11.59 -6.16
C VAL A 20 -11.15 -10.65 -6.68
N GLY A 21 -10.95 -9.34 -6.57
CA GLY A 21 -11.90 -8.33 -7.09
C GLY A 21 -12.13 -8.46 -8.60
N ALA A 22 -11.07 -8.70 -9.37
CA ALA A 22 -11.15 -8.92 -10.82
C ALA A 22 -11.89 -10.21 -11.19
N LEU A 23 -11.63 -11.32 -10.46
CA LEU A 23 -12.33 -12.58 -10.66
C LEU A 23 -13.83 -12.44 -10.37
N VAL A 24 -14.18 -11.76 -9.27
CA VAL A 24 -15.58 -11.47 -8.90
C VAL A 24 -16.25 -10.65 -10.00
N ALA A 25 -15.60 -9.56 -10.46
CA ALA A 25 -16.14 -8.73 -11.53
C ALA A 25 -16.33 -9.50 -12.85
N GLY A 26 -15.38 -10.37 -13.20
CA GLY A 26 -15.44 -11.20 -14.40
C GLY A 26 -16.56 -12.24 -14.36
N LEU A 27 -16.65 -13.01 -13.27
CA LEU A 27 -17.64 -14.07 -13.12
C LEU A 27 -19.06 -13.52 -13.06
N PHE A 28 -19.30 -12.50 -12.24
CA PHE A 28 -20.64 -11.93 -12.08
C PHE A 28 -21.01 -11.02 -13.25
N GLY A 29 -20.07 -10.27 -13.82
CA GLY A 29 -20.31 -9.44 -15.00
C GLY A 29 -20.80 -10.25 -16.20
N ALA A 30 -20.19 -11.39 -16.46
CA ALA A 30 -20.62 -12.29 -17.53
C ALA A 30 -22.03 -12.89 -17.30
N GLY A 31 -22.43 -13.08 -16.03
CA GLY A 31 -23.71 -13.71 -15.70
C GLY A 31 -24.88 -12.72 -15.56
N VAL A 32 -24.62 -11.52 -15.05
CA VAL A 32 -25.68 -10.54 -14.68
C VAL A 32 -26.05 -9.64 -15.85
N ILE A 33 -25.05 -9.13 -16.59
CA ILE A 33 -25.30 -8.14 -17.66
C ILE A 33 -26.28 -8.64 -18.74
N PRO A 34 -26.23 -9.91 -19.20
CA PRO A 34 -27.15 -10.39 -20.23
C PRO A 34 -28.59 -10.64 -19.77
N ARG A 35 -28.85 -10.76 -18.45
CA ARG A 35 -30.09 -11.31 -17.90
C ARG A 35 -31.02 -10.30 -17.22
N HIS A 36 -30.48 -9.17 -16.74
CA HIS A 36 -31.28 -8.23 -15.97
C HIS A 36 -31.37 -6.85 -16.64
N HIS A 37 -32.58 -6.44 -16.99
CA HIS A 37 -32.89 -5.12 -17.52
C HIS A 37 -33.49 -4.16 -16.46
N SER A 38 -33.42 -4.52 -15.18
CA SER A 38 -33.88 -3.65 -14.11
C SER A 38 -32.90 -2.50 -13.88
N HIS A 39 -33.41 -1.28 -13.73
CA HIS A 39 -32.61 -0.10 -13.43
C HIS A 39 -31.82 -0.25 -12.14
N ALA A 40 -32.35 -0.97 -11.15
CA ALA A 40 -31.66 -1.25 -9.87
C ALA A 40 -30.47 -2.17 -10.06
N ALA A 41 -30.58 -3.22 -10.88
CA ALA A 41 -29.48 -4.12 -11.19
C ALA A 41 -28.36 -3.39 -11.95
N LEU A 42 -28.72 -2.56 -12.93
CA LEU A 42 -27.73 -1.74 -13.67
C LEU A 42 -27.00 -0.76 -12.76
N ALA A 43 -27.72 -0.13 -11.81
CA ALA A 43 -27.11 0.76 -10.83
C ALA A 43 -26.14 -0.01 -9.93
N ALA A 44 -26.51 -1.19 -9.42
CA ALA A 44 -25.65 -2.03 -8.59
C ALA A 44 -24.38 -2.46 -9.33
N VAL A 45 -24.49 -2.83 -10.60
CA VAL A 45 -23.33 -3.16 -11.47
C VAL A 45 -22.41 -1.95 -11.64
N ALA A 46 -22.97 -0.77 -11.93
CA ALA A 46 -22.17 0.46 -12.09
C ALA A 46 -21.43 0.81 -10.81
N ILE A 47 -22.06 0.68 -9.64
CA ILE A 47 -21.43 0.90 -8.34
C ILE A 47 -20.32 -0.13 -8.08
N ALA A 48 -20.55 -1.40 -8.39
CA ALA A 48 -19.56 -2.45 -8.24
C ALA A 48 -18.31 -2.18 -9.10
N ILE A 49 -18.49 -1.76 -10.35
CA ILE A 49 -17.38 -1.37 -11.25
C ILE A 49 -16.65 -0.14 -10.70
N ALA A 50 -17.36 0.85 -10.18
CA ALA A 50 -16.74 2.02 -9.56
C ALA A 50 -15.88 1.64 -8.35
N PHE A 51 -16.36 0.76 -7.47
CA PHE A 51 -15.58 0.27 -6.33
C PHE A 51 -14.32 -0.48 -6.76
N PHE A 52 -14.41 -1.29 -7.82
CA PHE A 52 -13.24 -1.94 -8.39
C PHE A 52 -12.24 -0.93 -8.93
N GLY A 53 -12.69 0.06 -9.69
CA GLY A 53 -11.83 1.12 -10.24
C GLY A 53 -11.10 1.89 -9.13
N VAL A 54 -11.81 2.27 -8.07
CA VAL A 54 -11.18 2.97 -6.92
C VAL A 54 -10.18 2.06 -6.21
N SER A 55 -10.51 0.77 -5.99
CA SER A 55 -9.57 -0.17 -5.36
C SER A 55 -8.32 -0.40 -6.22
N ALA A 56 -8.44 -0.43 -7.54
CA ALA A 56 -7.31 -0.54 -8.47
C ALA A 56 -6.39 0.71 -8.39
N ILE A 57 -6.95 1.90 -8.36
CA ILE A 57 -6.18 3.15 -8.19
C ILE A 57 -5.43 3.14 -6.85
N LEU A 58 -6.11 2.79 -5.75
CA LEU A 58 -5.47 2.69 -4.45
C LEU A 58 -4.36 1.62 -4.44
N ALA A 59 -4.57 0.49 -5.09
CA ALA A 59 -3.57 -0.56 -5.17
C ALA A 59 -2.31 -0.11 -5.92
N VAL A 60 -2.45 0.64 -7.02
CA VAL A 60 -1.31 1.26 -7.70
C VAL A 60 -0.50 2.11 -6.72
N THR A 61 -1.15 2.88 -5.85
CA THR A 61 -0.45 3.71 -4.87
C THR A 61 0.30 2.90 -3.79
N VAL A 62 -0.15 1.67 -3.49
CA VAL A 62 0.51 0.75 -2.54
C VAL A 62 1.67 0.01 -3.21
N ILE A 63 1.49 -0.41 -4.47
CA ILE A 63 2.47 -1.19 -5.22
C ILE A 63 3.61 -0.30 -5.75
N TRP A 64 3.30 0.98 -6.06
CA TRP A 64 4.28 1.90 -6.64
C TRP A 64 5.54 1.99 -5.78
N PRO A 65 6.73 1.81 -6.37
CA PRO A 65 7.98 1.96 -5.65
C PRO A 65 8.07 3.41 -5.12
N ARG A 66 8.21 3.54 -3.82
CA ARG A 66 8.46 4.83 -3.15
C ARG A 66 9.85 4.80 -2.57
N ASP A 67 10.54 5.91 -2.74
CA ASP A 67 11.81 6.11 -2.05
C ASP A 67 11.53 6.14 -0.55
N TRP A 68 12.11 5.18 0.13
CA TRP A 68 12.15 5.16 1.59
C TRP A 68 13.29 6.06 2.01
N ASP A 69 13.07 6.85 3.07
CA ASP A 69 14.17 7.57 3.70
C ASP A 69 15.10 6.51 4.30
N GLY A 70 15.89 5.92 3.43
CA GLY A 70 16.91 4.93 3.77
C GLY A 70 18.18 5.62 4.21
N PHE A 71 18.97 4.92 5.02
CA PHE A 71 20.35 5.26 5.35
C PHE A 71 21.27 5.02 4.13
N GLU A 72 20.93 5.58 2.99
CA GLU A 72 21.85 5.66 1.85
C GLU A 72 22.69 6.93 1.89
N HIS A 73 22.94 7.45 3.08
CA HIS A 73 24.07 8.35 3.23
C HIS A 73 25.32 7.48 3.17
N ASP A 74 26.11 7.73 2.13
CA ASP A 74 27.42 7.10 1.94
C ASP A 74 28.22 7.31 3.24
N MET A 75 28.29 6.27 4.08
CA MET A 75 29.01 6.33 5.36
C MET A 75 30.53 6.40 5.16
N ARG A 76 31.01 6.23 3.92
CA ARG A 76 32.43 6.19 3.59
C ARG A 76 33.20 7.46 3.97
N PRO A 77 32.72 8.70 3.65
CA PRO A 77 33.45 9.89 4.05
C PRO A 77 33.54 10.07 5.57
N ASN A 78 32.57 9.54 6.32
CA ASN A 78 32.56 9.67 7.77
C ASN A 78 33.44 8.63 8.48
N LEU A 79 33.75 7.50 7.82
CA LEU A 79 34.68 6.51 8.39
C LEU A 79 36.11 7.00 8.38
N ASP A 80 36.50 7.78 7.38
CA ASP A 80 37.85 8.39 7.29
C ASP A 80 38.01 9.52 8.33
N GLU A 81 36.96 10.23 8.70
CA GLU A 81 36.93 11.21 9.79
C GLU A 81 36.99 10.54 11.17
N ILE A 82 36.37 9.37 11.35
CA ILE A 82 36.40 8.62 12.60
C ILE A 82 37.83 8.10 12.91
N ASP A 83 38.60 7.74 11.89
CA ASP A 83 39.95 7.21 12.04
C ASP A 83 40.96 8.30 12.44
N GLN A 84 40.59 9.59 12.29
CA GLN A 84 41.42 10.76 12.62
C GLN A 84 40.95 11.57 13.84
N GLY A 85 39.77 11.24 14.40
CA GLY A 85 39.01 12.10 15.31
C GLY A 85 39.22 11.86 16.79
N ASP A 86 39.13 12.95 17.52
CA ASP A 86 39.07 13.02 18.98
C ASP A 86 37.75 12.39 19.49
N LEU A 87 37.75 11.83 20.69
CA LEU A 87 36.58 11.18 21.35
C LEU A 87 35.32 12.08 21.39
N VAL A 88 35.50 13.40 21.42
CA VAL A 88 34.41 14.39 21.47
C VAL A 88 33.68 14.47 20.12
N ASP A 89 34.42 14.37 19.01
CA ASP A 89 33.84 14.38 17.66
C ASP A 89 33.06 13.09 17.37
N MET A 90 33.53 11.93 17.88
CA MET A 90 32.79 10.67 17.79
C MET A 90 31.44 10.71 18.53
N LEU A 91 31.39 11.39 19.69
CA LEU A 91 30.14 11.52 20.45
C LEU A 91 29.12 12.43 19.74
N ALA A 92 29.59 13.53 19.16
CA ALA A 92 28.77 14.45 18.36
C ALA A 92 28.26 13.76 17.09
N LEU A 93 29.09 12.97 16.42
CA LEU A 93 28.75 12.21 15.23
C LEU A 93 27.69 11.13 15.54
N THR A 94 27.87 10.35 16.59
CA THR A 94 26.91 9.30 16.99
C THR A 94 25.56 9.89 17.40
N THR A 95 25.54 11.03 18.07
CA THR A 95 24.29 11.72 18.43
C THR A 95 23.55 12.29 17.22
N SER A 96 24.27 12.82 16.23
CA SER A 96 23.69 13.29 14.97
C SER A 96 23.09 12.14 14.16
N TRP A 97 23.77 11.01 14.10
CA TRP A 97 23.28 9.80 13.44
C TRP A 97 22.04 9.23 14.13
N ALA A 98 22.03 9.18 15.45
CA ALA A 98 20.87 8.72 16.21
C ALA A 98 19.64 9.59 15.90
N ARG A 99 19.78 10.92 15.84
CA ARG A 99 18.70 11.83 15.47
C ARG A 99 18.22 11.64 14.04
N MET A 100 19.13 11.50 13.08
CA MET A 100 18.75 11.23 11.68
C MET A 100 18.01 9.90 11.55
N TYR A 101 18.47 8.87 12.27
CA TYR A 101 17.79 7.58 12.31
C TYR A 101 16.37 7.68 12.89
N GLU A 102 16.19 8.42 13.97
CA GLU A 102 14.87 8.64 14.57
C GLU A 102 13.93 9.39 13.63
N CYS A 103 14.42 10.42 12.95
CA CYS A 103 13.64 11.16 11.95
C CYS A 103 13.23 10.29 10.76
N ALA A 104 14.15 9.53 10.18
CA ALA A 104 13.88 8.61 9.09
C ALA A 104 12.89 7.51 9.51
N ARG A 105 13.06 6.96 10.73
CA ARG A 105 12.15 5.98 11.30
C ARG A 105 10.74 6.54 11.48
N ALA A 106 10.60 7.77 11.98
CA ALA A 106 9.30 8.42 12.17
C ALA A 106 8.60 8.68 10.82
N ALA A 107 9.33 9.17 9.82
CA ALA A 107 8.82 9.38 8.47
C ALA A 107 8.36 8.06 7.83
N ASN A 108 9.15 7.00 7.93
CA ASN A 108 8.82 5.69 7.41
C ASN A 108 7.61 5.06 8.14
N GLN A 109 7.47 5.28 9.45
CA GLN A 109 6.28 4.85 10.19
C GLN A 109 5.01 5.55 9.72
N CYS A 110 5.09 6.85 9.40
CA CYS A 110 3.95 7.59 8.85
C CYS A 110 3.54 7.04 7.47
N LYS A 111 4.52 6.82 6.58
CA LYS A 111 4.32 6.18 5.26
C LYS A 111 3.68 4.80 5.42
N MET A 112 4.16 3.97 6.36
CA MET A 112 3.63 2.63 6.60
C MET A 112 2.19 2.65 7.11
N LYS A 113 1.85 3.54 8.06
CA LYS A 113 0.46 3.71 8.54
C LYS A 113 -0.48 4.10 7.40
N TRP A 114 -0.05 4.97 6.49
CA TRP A 114 -0.84 5.35 5.33
C TRP A 114 -1.07 4.18 4.38
N LEU A 115 -0.03 3.40 4.08
CA LEU A 115 -0.13 2.20 3.24
C LEU A 115 -1.07 1.13 3.85
N THR A 116 -1.00 0.93 5.16
CA THR A 116 -1.91 0.02 5.88
C THR A 116 -3.36 0.50 5.79
N ARG A 117 -3.61 1.81 5.92
CA ARG A 117 -4.95 2.37 5.75
C ARG A 117 -5.47 2.21 4.32
N ALA A 118 -4.61 2.45 3.33
CA ALA A 118 -4.96 2.24 1.92
C ALA A 118 -5.31 0.77 1.66
N PHE A 119 -4.53 -0.18 2.19
CA PHE A 119 -4.83 -1.60 2.09
C PHE A 119 -6.16 -1.97 2.75
N THR A 120 -6.43 -1.46 3.95
CA THR A 120 -7.73 -1.69 4.64
C THR A 120 -8.89 -1.14 3.82
N ALA A 121 -8.73 0.03 3.19
CA ALA A 121 -9.73 0.61 2.29
C ALA A 121 -9.97 -0.29 1.07
N ILE A 122 -8.92 -0.84 0.45
CA ILE A 122 -9.03 -1.80 -0.67
C ILE A 122 -9.84 -3.02 -0.24
N CYS A 123 -9.55 -3.62 0.91
CA CYS A 123 -10.31 -4.76 1.43
C CYS A 123 -11.80 -4.41 1.61
N GLY A 124 -12.10 -3.24 2.16
CA GLY A 124 -13.48 -2.76 2.33
C GLY A 124 -14.20 -2.55 0.99
N LEU A 125 -13.52 -1.98 0.00
CA LEU A 125 -14.08 -1.76 -1.34
C LEU A 125 -14.35 -3.08 -2.08
N VAL A 126 -13.44 -4.05 -1.99
CA VAL A 126 -13.63 -5.38 -2.58
C VAL A 126 -14.80 -6.10 -1.91
N ALA A 127 -14.93 -6.02 -0.59
CA ALA A 127 -16.09 -6.59 0.12
C ALA A 127 -17.40 -5.91 -0.30
N ALA A 128 -17.44 -4.59 -0.39
CA ALA A 128 -18.59 -3.84 -0.87
C ALA A 128 -18.96 -4.19 -2.32
N GLN A 129 -17.96 -4.38 -3.18
CA GLN A 129 -18.15 -4.84 -4.56
C GLN A 129 -18.85 -6.21 -4.60
N VAL A 130 -18.41 -7.17 -3.78
CA VAL A 130 -19.04 -8.50 -3.69
C VAL A 130 -20.51 -8.39 -3.29
N ILE A 131 -20.82 -7.54 -2.31
CA ILE A 131 -22.19 -7.29 -1.86
C ILE A 131 -23.03 -6.68 -3.00
N CYS A 132 -22.51 -5.69 -3.72
CA CYS A 132 -23.23 -5.07 -4.85
C CYS A 132 -23.53 -6.08 -5.96
N TRP A 133 -22.57 -6.97 -6.28
CA TRP A 133 -22.81 -8.04 -7.22
C TRP A 133 -23.87 -9.02 -6.73
N GLY A 134 -23.86 -9.38 -5.44
CA GLY A 134 -24.91 -10.22 -4.82
C GLY A 134 -26.29 -9.60 -4.95
N LEU A 135 -26.41 -8.28 -4.69
CA LEU A 135 -27.68 -7.55 -4.84
C LEU A 135 -28.14 -7.43 -6.30
N ALA A 136 -27.22 -7.42 -7.25
CA ALA A 136 -27.56 -7.36 -8.67
C ALA A 136 -28.12 -8.68 -9.22
N ILE A 137 -27.93 -9.79 -8.52
CA ILE A 137 -28.39 -11.12 -8.90
C ILE A 137 -29.80 -11.40 -8.32
N LEU A 138 -30.17 -10.80 -7.18
CA LEU A 138 -31.47 -10.91 -6.54
C LEU A 138 -32.53 -10.10 -7.29
#